data_8116f20bad78687dde14d6797307354d
#
_entry.id   8116f20bad78687dde14d6797307354d
#
_cell.length_a   1.000
_cell.length_b   1.000
_cell.length_c   1.000
_cell.angle_alpha   90.00
_cell.angle_beta   90.00
_cell.angle_gamma   90.00
#
_symmetry.space_group_name_H-M   'P 1'
#
loop_
_entity.id
_entity.type
_entity.pdbx_description
1 polymer ?
#
loop_
_entity_poly.entity_id
_entity_poly.type
_entity_poly.pdbx_seq_one_letter_code
_entity_poly.pdbx_strand_id
1 'polypeptide(L)'
;MALPSIGQAQLLGTALQRTIAQGRPRSLAVLGVAGGNGLESVDRDLVRRVVALDFNPEYLALCSHRYAASFAEFEPVLHDLSQGPPVITPVECVFAGLVLEYLRVEVFCDYLASMLTPRGSFAALLQHSSPTQPEVSPSPFTSLTRLESAFSFVAPAVLDDHLSANGFSRIVRDRYDLDSGKSFYYASYQARTRPNQALQRTVQHGTP
;
A
#
# COMPACT_ATOMS: atom_id res chain seq x y z
N MET A 1 26.92 13.92 -5.38
CA MET A 1 25.80 14.51 -4.59
C MET A 1 24.54 13.71 -4.91
N ALA A 2 24.02 12.93 -3.98
CA ALA A 2 22.79 12.19 -4.19
C ALA A 2 21.62 13.20 -4.16
N LEU A 3 20.72 13.13 -5.15
CA LEU A 3 19.50 13.94 -5.15
C LEU A 3 18.60 13.49 -3.97
N PRO A 4 17.91 14.39 -3.27
CA PRO A 4 17.04 14.03 -2.15
C PRO A 4 15.97 12.97 -2.50
N SER A 5 15.55 12.91 -3.76
CA SER A 5 14.61 11.92 -4.28
C SER A 5 15.17 10.50 -4.36
N ILE A 6 16.49 10.34 -4.49
CA ILE A 6 17.13 9.01 -4.60
C ILE A 6 16.99 8.25 -3.28
N GLY A 7 17.22 8.89 -2.15
CA GLY A 7 17.05 8.27 -0.84
C GLY A 7 15.62 7.78 -0.58
N GLN A 8 14.61 8.54 -1.00
CA GLN A 8 13.20 8.15 -0.85
C GLN A 8 12.83 6.93 -1.72
N ALA A 9 13.30 6.88 -2.97
CA ALA A 9 13.06 5.73 -3.85
C ALA A 9 13.73 4.44 -3.31
N GLN A 10 14.96 4.57 -2.79
CA GLN A 10 15.65 3.44 -2.14
C GLN A 10 14.91 2.97 -0.89
N LEU A 11 14.37 3.90 -0.08
CA LEU A 11 13.57 3.55 1.10
C LEU A 11 12.28 2.82 0.72
N LEU A 12 11.59 3.23 -0.36
CA LEU A 12 10.43 2.51 -0.88
C LEU A 12 10.77 1.06 -1.24
N GLY A 13 11.87 0.84 -1.98
CA GLY A 13 12.36 -0.50 -2.31
C GLY A 13 12.68 -1.31 -1.06
N THR A 14 13.37 -0.72 -0.10
CA THR A 14 13.70 -1.37 1.19
C THR A 14 12.46 -1.74 1.99
N ALA A 15 11.45 -0.85 2.04
CA ALA A 15 10.20 -1.10 2.74
C ALA A 15 9.40 -2.24 2.08
N LEU A 16 9.36 -2.26 0.75
CA LEU A 16 8.70 -3.33 0.00
C LEU A 16 9.41 -4.68 0.19
N GLN A 17 10.76 -4.72 0.08
CA GLN A 17 11.54 -5.93 0.37
C GLN A 17 11.29 -6.46 1.78
N ARG A 18 11.27 -5.56 2.77
CA ARG A 18 10.97 -5.92 4.16
C ARG A 18 9.57 -6.52 4.30
N THR A 19 8.58 -5.92 3.65
CA THR A 19 7.19 -6.41 3.63
C THR A 19 7.15 -7.85 3.10
N ILE A 20 7.83 -8.10 1.97
CA ILE A 20 7.91 -9.42 1.35
C ILE A 20 8.64 -10.42 2.24
N ALA A 21 9.76 -10.02 2.84
CA ALA A 21 10.55 -10.89 3.72
C ALA A 21 9.76 -11.33 4.97
N GLN A 22 8.93 -10.44 5.53
CA GLN A 22 8.10 -10.73 6.70
C GLN A 22 6.95 -11.70 6.40
N GLY A 23 6.19 -11.42 5.35
CA GLY A 23 4.96 -12.15 5.03
C GLY A 23 5.16 -13.31 4.06
N ARG A 24 6.25 -13.31 3.27
CA ARG A 24 6.52 -14.23 2.17
C ARG A 24 5.31 -14.46 1.25
N PRO A 25 4.62 -13.40 0.79
CA PRO A 25 3.38 -13.54 0.04
C PRO A 25 3.67 -14.06 -1.37
N ARG A 26 2.76 -14.88 -1.92
CA ARG A 26 2.76 -15.27 -3.32
C ARG A 26 2.01 -14.28 -4.21
N SER A 27 1.11 -13.50 -3.63
CA SER A 27 0.36 -12.43 -4.32
C SER A 27 0.46 -11.11 -3.55
N LEU A 28 0.76 -10.04 -4.28
CA LEU A 28 1.05 -8.71 -3.75
C LEU A 28 0.26 -7.66 -4.53
N ALA A 29 -0.44 -6.77 -3.85
CA ALA A 29 -0.94 -5.53 -4.44
C ALA A 29 -0.06 -4.36 -3.99
N VAL A 30 0.40 -3.56 -4.95
CA VAL A 30 1.15 -2.32 -4.69
C VAL A 30 0.25 -1.15 -5.06
N LEU A 31 -0.11 -0.34 -4.05
CA LEU A 31 -1.00 0.81 -4.20
C LEU A 31 -0.20 2.07 -4.48
N GLY A 32 -0.65 2.87 -5.46
CA GLY A 32 0.08 4.04 -5.93
C GLY A 32 1.43 3.63 -6.54
N VAL A 33 1.40 2.65 -7.44
CA VAL A 33 2.63 2.01 -7.95
C VAL A 33 3.53 2.95 -8.74
N ALA A 34 2.99 4.08 -9.22
CA ALA A 34 3.67 5.03 -10.10
C ALA A 34 4.36 4.31 -11.28
N GLY A 35 5.60 4.66 -11.60
CA GLY A 35 6.39 3.97 -12.64
C GLY A 35 6.95 2.60 -12.23
N GLY A 36 6.47 2.01 -11.13
CA GLY A 36 6.91 0.72 -10.61
C GLY A 36 8.12 0.79 -9.67
N ASN A 37 8.32 1.91 -8.98
CA ASN A 37 9.43 2.09 -8.04
C ASN A 37 9.35 1.06 -6.90
N GLY A 38 10.45 0.32 -6.72
CA GLY A 38 10.56 -0.76 -5.73
C GLY A 38 10.27 -2.15 -6.30
N LEU A 39 9.57 -2.28 -7.44
CA LEU A 39 9.28 -3.57 -8.05
C LEU A 39 10.54 -4.29 -8.56
N GLU A 40 11.61 -3.54 -8.85
CA GLU A 40 12.92 -4.13 -9.17
C GLU A 40 13.47 -5.01 -8.05
N SER A 41 13.06 -4.74 -6.81
CA SER A 41 13.54 -5.42 -5.61
C SER A 41 12.68 -6.61 -5.20
N VAL A 42 11.59 -6.89 -5.91
CA VAL A 42 10.67 -7.99 -5.59
C VAL A 42 11.28 -9.33 -6.00
N ASP A 43 11.33 -10.27 -5.05
CA ASP A 43 11.70 -11.67 -5.31
C ASP A 43 10.60 -12.35 -6.16
N ARG A 44 10.91 -12.57 -7.43
CA ARG A 44 9.98 -13.10 -8.45
C ARG A 44 9.74 -14.59 -8.35
N ASP A 45 10.63 -15.32 -7.67
CA ASP A 45 10.45 -16.73 -7.38
C ASP A 45 9.42 -16.93 -6.25
N LEU A 46 9.35 -15.98 -5.35
CA LEU A 46 8.40 -15.96 -4.24
C LEU A 46 7.07 -15.31 -4.66
N VAL A 47 7.10 -14.05 -5.13
CA VAL A 47 5.91 -13.29 -5.50
C VAL A 47 5.54 -13.62 -6.95
N ARG A 48 4.52 -14.44 -7.14
CA ARG A 48 4.09 -14.92 -8.47
C ARG A 48 3.09 -13.99 -9.14
N ARG A 49 2.23 -13.34 -8.35
CA ARG A 49 1.21 -12.40 -8.84
C ARG A 49 1.42 -11.02 -8.24
N VAL A 50 1.45 -10.01 -9.10
CA VAL A 50 1.51 -8.59 -8.72
C VAL A 50 0.31 -7.85 -9.29
N VAL A 51 -0.46 -7.20 -8.43
CA VAL A 51 -1.48 -6.22 -8.79
C VAL A 51 -0.86 -4.84 -8.65
N ALA A 52 -0.65 -4.16 -9.76
CA ALA A 52 -0.07 -2.82 -9.83
C ALA A 52 -1.20 -1.81 -9.96
N LEU A 53 -1.50 -1.04 -8.91
CA LEU A 53 -2.65 -0.14 -8.85
C LEU A 53 -2.20 1.31 -8.83
N ASP A 54 -2.77 2.11 -9.74
CA ASP A 54 -2.59 3.56 -9.78
C ASP A 54 -3.82 4.22 -10.40
N PHE A 55 -4.06 5.50 -10.08
CA PHE A 55 -5.12 6.29 -10.72
C PHE A 55 -4.63 6.97 -12.01
N ASN A 56 -3.32 7.03 -12.25
CA ASN A 56 -2.71 7.65 -13.41
C ASN A 56 -2.41 6.58 -14.50
N PRO A 57 -3.08 6.64 -15.67
CA PRO A 57 -2.89 5.66 -16.73
C PRO A 57 -1.48 5.68 -17.33
N GLU A 58 -0.79 6.83 -17.35
CA GLU A 58 0.57 6.93 -17.88
C GLU A 58 1.57 6.22 -16.97
N TYR A 59 1.37 6.31 -15.65
CA TYR A 59 2.19 5.58 -14.67
C TYR A 59 1.99 4.07 -14.80
N LEU A 60 0.74 3.62 -14.94
CA LEU A 60 0.46 2.20 -15.15
C LEU A 60 1.04 1.69 -16.45
N ALA A 61 0.96 2.46 -17.54
CA ALA A 61 1.56 2.09 -18.82
C ALA A 61 3.08 1.95 -18.69
N LEU A 62 3.76 2.90 -18.02
CA LEU A 62 5.19 2.84 -17.76
C LEU A 62 5.57 1.65 -16.88
N CYS A 63 4.83 1.42 -15.80
CA CYS A 63 5.01 0.29 -14.90
C CYS A 63 4.86 -1.04 -15.64
N SER A 64 3.80 -1.17 -16.44
CA SER A 64 3.54 -2.37 -17.25
C SER A 64 4.65 -2.62 -18.27
N HIS A 65 5.10 -1.58 -18.98
CA HIS A 65 6.20 -1.69 -19.92
C HIS A 65 7.48 -2.22 -19.26
N ARG A 66 7.77 -1.78 -18.03
CA ARG A 66 9.00 -2.17 -17.31
C ARG A 66 8.93 -3.55 -16.68
N TYR A 67 7.74 -3.97 -16.19
CA TYR A 67 7.66 -5.11 -15.27
C TYR A 67 6.68 -6.21 -15.66
N ALA A 68 5.76 -6.01 -16.61
CA ALA A 68 4.76 -7.04 -16.93
C ALA A 68 5.36 -8.40 -17.28
N ALA A 69 6.45 -8.41 -18.05
CA ALA A 69 7.15 -9.64 -18.42
C ALA A 69 8.00 -10.25 -17.28
N SER A 70 8.12 -9.56 -16.14
CA SER A 70 8.99 -9.99 -15.05
C SER A 70 8.30 -10.87 -14.02
N PHE A 71 6.95 -10.93 -14.02
CA PHE A 71 6.16 -11.70 -13.07
C PHE A 71 5.34 -12.76 -13.81
N ALA A 72 5.02 -13.86 -13.15
CA ALA A 72 4.17 -14.89 -13.72
C ALA A 72 2.75 -14.37 -14.02
N GLU A 73 2.26 -13.50 -13.14
CA GLU A 73 1.00 -12.77 -13.29
C GLU A 73 1.22 -11.32 -12.93
N PHE A 74 0.98 -10.41 -13.87
CA PHE A 74 1.04 -8.97 -13.65
C PHE A 74 -0.28 -8.34 -14.07
N GLU A 75 -0.97 -7.71 -13.12
CA GLU A 75 -2.30 -7.13 -13.29
C GLU A 75 -2.24 -5.61 -13.05
N PRO A 76 -2.21 -4.79 -14.12
CA PRO A 76 -2.32 -3.35 -13.98
C PRO A 76 -3.79 -2.97 -13.74
N VAL A 77 -4.06 -2.20 -12.69
CA VAL A 77 -5.41 -1.78 -12.30
C VAL A 77 -5.47 -0.26 -12.25
N LEU A 78 -6.20 0.34 -13.20
CA LEU A 78 -6.50 1.77 -13.20
C LEU A 78 -7.67 2.04 -12.26
N HIS A 79 -7.38 2.59 -11.08
CA HIS A 79 -8.39 2.86 -10.07
C HIS A 79 -7.97 3.99 -9.14
N ASP A 80 -8.92 4.86 -8.82
CA ASP A 80 -8.78 5.89 -7.79
C ASP A 80 -9.28 5.35 -6.45
N LEU A 81 -8.35 5.10 -5.52
CA LEU A 81 -8.63 4.57 -4.18
C LEU A 81 -9.53 5.49 -3.34
N SER A 82 -9.66 6.77 -3.69
CA SER A 82 -10.60 7.69 -3.02
C SER A 82 -12.07 7.37 -3.32
N GLN A 83 -12.32 6.61 -4.41
CA GLN A 83 -13.67 6.19 -4.84
C GLN A 83 -14.13 4.87 -4.19
N GLY A 84 -13.29 4.26 -3.35
CA GLY A 84 -13.59 3.00 -2.67
C GLY A 84 -12.68 1.84 -3.10
N PRO A 85 -13.06 0.59 -2.81
CA PRO A 85 -12.22 -0.57 -3.10
C PRO A 85 -12.11 -0.84 -4.61
N PRO A 86 -10.91 -1.20 -5.10
CA PRO A 86 -10.75 -1.71 -6.45
C PRO A 86 -11.39 -3.10 -6.60
N VAL A 87 -11.83 -3.41 -7.81
CA VAL A 87 -12.31 -4.77 -8.15
C VAL A 87 -11.11 -5.62 -8.55
N ILE A 88 -10.58 -6.37 -7.60
CA ILE A 88 -9.44 -7.29 -7.79
C ILE A 88 -9.72 -8.61 -7.10
N THR A 89 -9.09 -9.69 -7.58
CA THR A 89 -9.02 -10.91 -6.77
C THR A 89 -8.16 -10.65 -5.53
N PRO A 90 -8.63 -10.97 -4.31
CA PRO A 90 -7.88 -10.72 -3.09
C PRO A 90 -6.44 -11.26 -3.13
N VAL A 91 -5.52 -10.53 -2.52
CA VAL A 91 -4.09 -10.85 -2.45
C VAL A 91 -3.66 -11.20 -1.01
N GLU A 92 -2.51 -11.85 -0.87
CA GLU A 92 -1.95 -12.20 0.44
C GLU A 92 -1.30 -11.00 1.14
N CYS A 93 -0.85 -10.00 0.37
CA CYS A 93 -0.23 -8.79 0.92
C CYS A 93 -0.64 -7.55 0.12
N VAL A 94 -0.93 -6.47 0.82
CA VAL A 94 -1.12 -5.12 0.25
C VAL A 94 0.00 -4.23 0.79
N PHE A 95 0.67 -3.51 -0.11
CA PHE A 95 1.67 -2.50 0.22
C PHE A 95 1.24 -1.12 -0.25
N ALA A 96 1.22 -0.13 0.65
CA ALA A 96 0.92 1.27 0.38
C ALA A 96 2.16 2.12 0.69
N GLY A 97 2.90 2.53 -0.34
CA GLY A 97 4.10 3.34 -0.19
C GLY A 97 3.85 4.80 -0.55
N LEU A 98 3.71 5.69 0.45
CA LEU A 98 3.52 7.13 0.25
C LEU A 98 2.25 7.47 -0.56
N VAL A 99 1.17 6.74 -0.34
CA VAL A 99 -0.12 6.94 -1.01
C VAL A 99 -1.23 7.28 -0.02
N LEU A 100 -1.12 6.86 1.23
CA LEU A 100 -2.16 7.10 2.23
C LEU A 100 -2.31 8.58 2.58
N GLU A 101 -1.27 9.37 2.37
CA GLU A 101 -1.26 10.83 2.55
C GLU A 101 -2.23 11.57 1.62
N TYR A 102 -2.72 10.89 0.57
CA TYR A 102 -3.66 11.41 -0.43
C TYR A 102 -5.07 10.82 -0.27
N LEU A 103 -5.30 10.01 0.78
CA LEU A 103 -6.55 9.31 1.01
C LEU A 103 -7.17 9.68 2.36
N ARG A 104 -8.47 9.52 2.45
CA ARG A 104 -9.14 9.47 3.76
C ARG A 104 -8.85 8.12 4.40
N VAL A 105 -7.93 8.12 5.37
CA VAL A 105 -7.39 6.89 5.98
C VAL A 105 -8.49 6.05 6.61
N GLU A 106 -9.47 6.67 7.26
CA GLU A 106 -10.62 5.97 7.83
C GLU A 106 -11.37 5.16 6.77
N VAL A 107 -11.69 5.80 5.63
CA VAL A 107 -12.42 5.15 4.52
C VAL A 107 -11.59 4.02 3.89
N PHE A 108 -10.28 4.26 3.70
CA PHE A 108 -9.37 3.24 3.19
C PHE A 108 -9.33 2.01 4.11
N CYS A 109 -9.21 2.21 5.43
CA CYS A 109 -9.17 1.12 6.41
C CYS A 109 -10.46 0.30 6.43
N ASP A 110 -11.63 0.91 6.18
CA ASP A 110 -12.92 0.23 6.16
C ASP A 110 -13.02 -0.82 5.04
N TYR A 111 -12.38 -0.58 3.89
CA TYR A 111 -12.44 -1.52 2.77
C TYR A 111 -11.16 -2.34 2.56
N LEU A 112 -10.05 -2.05 3.24
CA LEU A 112 -8.77 -2.75 3.04
C LEU A 112 -8.91 -4.28 3.13
N ALA A 113 -9.73 -4.76 4.08
CA ALA A 113 -9.93 -6.20 4.25
C ALA A 113 -10.56 -6.89 3.02
N SER A 114 -11.28 -6.17 2.17
CA SER A 114 -11.85 -6.71 0.93
C SER A 114 -10.81 -7.03 -0.13
N MET A 115 -9.65 -6.40 -0.05
CA MET A 115 -8.51 -6.61 -0.96
C MET A 115 -7.61 -7.78 -0.54
N LEU A 116 -7.82 -8.32 0.67
CA LEU A 116 -6.94 -9.31 1.28
C LEU A 116 -7.58 -10.69 1.38
N THR A 117 -6.77 -11.72 1.16
CA THR A 117 -7.13 -13.09 1.53
C THR A 117 -7.28 -13.20 3.07
N PRO A 118 -7.96 -14.24 3.59
CA PRO A 118 -7.97 -14.51 5.03
C PRO A 118 -6.54 -14.59 5.58
N ARG A 119 -6.28 -13.85 6.68
CA ARG A 119 -4.94 -13.69 7.25
C ARG A 119 -3.94 -12.95 6.34
N GLY A 120 -4.41 -12.22 5.36
CA GLY A 120 -3.55 -11.35 4.56
C GLY A 120 -2.88 -10.26 5.40
N SER A 121 -1.78 -9.73 4.92
CA SER A 121 -1.02 -8.67 5.58
C SER A 121 -1.12 -7.34 4.84
N PHE A 122 -0.96 -6.27 5.59
CA PHE A 122 -0.87 -4.91 5.06
C PHE A 122 0.41 -4.25 5.55
N ALA A 123 1.08 -3.50 4.70
CA ALA A 123 2.17 -2.64 5.12
C ALA A 123 2.09 -1.26 4.47
N ALA A 124 2.48 -0.25 5.23
CA ALA A 124 2.53 1.13 4.77
C ALA A 124 3.88 1.76 5.03
N LEU A 125 4.32 2.61 4.11
CA LEU A 125 5.37 3.59 4.32
C LEU A 125 4.72 4.97 4.28
N LEU A 126 4.81 5.74 5.38
CA LEU A 126 4.22 7.06 5.55
C LEU A 126 5.30 8.11 5.65
N GLN A 127 5.11 9.27 5.03
CA GLN A 127 5.97 10.43 5.26
C GLN A 127 5.60 11.08 6.60
N HIS A 128 6.61 11.40 7.39
CA HIS A 128 6.45 12.18 8.62
C HIS A 128 6.72 13.66 8.33
N SER A 129 6.00 14.55 9.01
CA SER A 129 6.17 15.99 8.90
C SER A 129 7.61 16.40 9.22
N SER A 130 8.21 17.17 8.31
CA SER A 130 9.46 17.88 8.58
C SER A 130 9.20 19.38 8.50
N PRO A 131 9.46 20.15 9.55
CA PRO A 131 9.17 21.59 9.57
C PRO A 131 10.01 22.41 8.57
N THR A 132 11.03 21.80 7.95
CA THR A 132 12.03 22.51 7.13
C THR A 132 12.04 22.08 5.65
N GLN A 133 11.20 21.11 5.23
CA GLN A 133 11.24 20.56 3.87
C GLN A 133 9.85 20.64 3.21
N PRO A 134 9.77 20.89 1.89
CA PRO A 134 8.48 20.83 1.19
C PRO A 134 7.85 19.45 1.31
N GLU A 135 6.54 19.44 1.53
CA GLU A 135 5.75 18.22 1.77
C GLU A 135 5.82 17.26 0.59
N VAL A 136 5.74 17.81 -0.63
CA VAL A 136 5.83 17.04 -1.88
C VAL A 136 7.13 17.36 -2.60
N SER A 137 7.86 16.34 -3.04
CA SER A 137 9.07 16.55 -3.84
C SER A 137 8.71 17.03 -5.25
N PRO A 138 9.43 17.99 -5.82
CA PRO A 138 9.20 18.42 -7.20
C PRO A 138 9.23 17.24 -8.17
N SER A 139 8.22 17.17 -9.02
CA SER A 139 8.09 16.11 -10.02
C SER A 139 7.85 16.72 -11.40
N PRO A 140 8.41 16.15 -12.49
CA PRO A 140 8.14 16.59 -13.86
C PRO A 140 6.71 16.28 -14.33
N PHE A 141 5.93 15.56 -13.53
CA PHE A 141 4.57 15.15 -13.92
C PHE A 141 3.53 16.13 -13.39
N THR A 142 2.81 16.79 -14.30
CA THR A 142 1.77 17.80 -13.99
C THR A 142 0.56 17.22 -13.24
N SER A 143 0.35 15.90 -13.28
CA SER A 143 -0.69 15.22 -12.49
C SER A 143 -0.49 15.34 -10.98
N LEU A 144 0.74 15.54 -10.51
CA LEU A 144 1.04 15.71 -9.08
C LEU A 144 0.66 17.08 -8.53
N THR A 145 0.54 18.11 -9.36
CA THR A 145 0.07 19.44 -8.90
C THR A 145 -1.36 19.42 -8.37
N ARG A 146 -2.19 18.49 -8.85
CA ARG A 146 -3.55 18.27 -8.31
C ARG A 146 -3.55 17.54 -6.96
N LEU A 147 -2.49 16.80 -6.67
CA LEU A 147 -2.34 16.06 -5.42
C LEU A 147 -1.78 16.92 -4.28
N GLU A 148 -1.09 18.03 -4.58
CA GLU A 148 -0.56 18.94 -3.55
C GLU A 148 -1.65 19.46 -2.62
N SER A 149 -2.83 19.75 -3.14
CA SER A 149 -3.99 20.21 -2.35
C SER A 149 -4.68 19.10 -1.54
N ALA A 150 -4.43 17.83 -1.87
CA ALA A 150 -5.01 16.68 -1.19
C ALA A 150 -4.04 16.02 -0.19
N PHE A 151 -2.77 16.47 -0.15
CA PHE A 151 -1.77 15.91 0.74
C PHE A 151 -2.10 16.21 2.20
N SER A 152 -2.07 15.17 3.02
CA SER A 152 -2.28 15.28 4.48
C SER A 152 -1.41 14.26 5.20
N PHE A 153 -0.63 14.72 6.17
CA PHE A 153 0.17 13.79 6.97
C PHE A 153 -0.72 12.83 7.74
N VAL A 154 -0.44 11.55 7.60
CA VAL A 154 -1.11 10.50 8.36
C VAL A 154 -0.28 10.21 9.62
N ALA A 155 -0.82 10.55 10.79
CA ALA A 155 -0.18 10.17 12.03
C ALA A 155 -0.22 8.64 12.19
N PRO A 156 0.92 7.97 12.47
CA PRO A 156 0.94 6.52 12.62
C PRO A 156 -0.04 5.97 13.66
N ALA A 157 -0.33 6.74 14.72
CA ALA A 157 -1.32 6.35 15.72
C ALA A 157 -2.75 6.31 15.15
N VAL A 158 -3.11 7.27 14.29
CA VAL A 158 -4.42 7.30 13.62
C VAL A 158 -4.59 6.07 12.72
N LEU A 159 -3.56 5.71 11.96
CA LEU A 159 -3.59 4.49 11.14
C LEU A 159 -3.72 3.23 12.01
N ASP A 160 -2.98 3.14 13.12
CA ASP A 160 -3.06 2.04 14.08
C ASP A 160 -4.49 1.86 14.63
N ASP A 161 -5.13 2.97 15.04
CA ASP A 161 -6.47 2.95 15.64
C ASP A 161 -7.53 2.48 14.63
N HIS A 162 -7.53 3.04 13.41
CA HIS A 162 -8.46 2.63 12.35
C HIS A 162 -8.25 1.17 11.93
N LEU A 163 -7.01 0.73 11.75
CA LEU A 163 -6.73 -0.67 11.39
C LEU A 163 -7.09 -1.63 12.53
N SER A 164 -6.84 -1.26 13.79
CA SER A 164 -7.25 -2.07 14.93
C SER A 164 -8.76 -2.22 15.02
N ALA A 165 -9.51 -1.14 14.79
CA ALA A 165 -10.98 -1.18 14.72
C ALA A 165 -11.49 -2.08 13.59
N ASN A 166 -10.76 -2.14 12.47
CA ASN A 166 -11.07 -2.96 11.30
C ASN A 166 -10.51 -4.39 11.35
N GLY A 167 -10.03 -4.83 12.51
CA GLY A 167 -9.64 -6.23 12.72
C GLY A 167 -8.20 -6.55 12.32
N PHE A 168 -7.32 -5.57 12.28
CA PHE A 168 -5.89 -5.78 12.09
C PHE A 168 -5.13 -5.68 13.41
N SER A 169 -3.99 -6.38 13.49
CA SER A 169 -3.02 -6.23 14.57
C SER A 169 -1.71 -5.72 13.98
N ARG A 170 -1.14 -4.68 14.59
CA ARG A 170 0.17 -4.18 14.20
C ARG A 170 1.24 -5.19 14.59
N ILE A 171 2.15 -5.48 13.66
CA ILE A 171 3.31 -6.37 13.85
C ILE A 171 4.57 -5.55 14.12
N VAL A 172 4.80 -4.52 13.28
CA VAL A 172 6.01 -3.69 13.34
C VAL A 172 5.64 -2.23 13.12
N ARG A 173 6.41 -1.33 13.73
CA ARG A 173 6.47 0.09 13.38
C ARG A 173 7.88 0.61 13.62
N ASP A 174 8.53 1.11 12.57
CA ASP A 174 9.86 1.68 12.63
C ASP A 174 9.89 3.05 11.96
N ARG A 175 10.81 3.88 12.41
CA ARG A 175 11.09 5.19 11.84
C ARG A 175 12.39 5.13 11.03
N TYR A 176 12.38 5.83 9.91
CA TYR A 176 13.53 6.04 9.04
C TYR A 176 13.75 7.54 8.86
N ASP A 177 14.96 7.99 9.13
CA ASP A 177 15.39 9.36 8.90
C ASP A 177 16.37 9.37 7.72
N LEU A 178 16.12 10.20 6.71
CA LEU A 178 16.99 10.35 5.56
C LEU A 178 17.95 11.54 5.76
N ASP A 179 19.11 11.49 5.12
CA ASP A 179 20.11 12.59 5.13
C ASP A 179 19.54 13.92 4.59
N SER A 180 18.45 13.85 3.81
CA SER A 180 17.69 15.01 3.34
C SER A 180 16.91 15.74 4.45
N GLY A 181 16.83 15.20 5.67
CA GLY A 181 16.01 15.69 6.76
C GLY A 181 14.55 15.23 6.74
N LYS A 182 14.13 14.45 5.74
CA LYS A 182 12.81 13.82 5.73
C LYS A 182 12.80 12.57 6.61
N SER A 183 11.71 12.37 7.32
CA SER A 183 11.47 11.17 8.13
C SER A 183 10.28 10.40 7.60
N PHE A 184 10.31 9.08 7.79
CA PHE A 184 9.26 8.17 7.35
C PHE A 184 8.95 7.14 8.44
N TYR A 185 7.72 6.65 8.46
CA TYR A 185 7.32 5.50 9.26
C TYR A 185 6.95 4.33 8.37
N TYR A 186 7.58 3.19 8.62
CA TYR A 186 7.13 1.91 8.11
C TYR A 186 6.30 1.22 9.19
N ALA A 187 5.14 0.71 8.82
CA ALA A 187 4.32 -0.12 9.70
C ALA A 187 3.76 -1.31 8.95
N SER A 188 3.69 -2.47 9.60
CA SER A 188 3.07 -3.67 9.06
C SER A 188 2.02 -4.24 10.01
N TYR A 189 0.98 -4.84 9.42
CA TYR A 189 -0.22 -5.31 10.10
C TYR A 189 -0.63 -6.67 9.55
N GLN A 190 -1.25 -7.46 10.41
CA GLN A 190 -1.82 -8.76 10.08
C GLN A 190 -3.34 -8.72 10.30
N ALA A 191 -4.10 -9.15 9.31
CA ALA A 191 -5.53 -9.34 9.50
C ALA A 191 -5.79 -10.44 10.54
N ARG A 192 -6.60 -10.12 11.56
CA ARG A 192 -7.05 -11.11 12.55
C ARG A 192 -8.02 -12.08 11.87
N THR A 193 -7.95 -13.33 12.21
CA THR A 193 -8.97 -14.29 11.80
C THR A 193 -10.30 -13.83 12.42
N ARG A 194 -11.29 -13.42 11.62
CA ARG A 194 -12.64 -13.16 12.16
C ARG A 194 -13.15 -14.46 12.74
N PRO A 195 -13.60 -14.51 13.99
CA PRO A 195 -14.36 -15.65 14.46
C PRO A 195 -15.57 -15.82 13.54
N ASN A 196 -15.73 -17.02 13.07
CA ASN A 196 -16.63 -17.53 12.04
C ASN A 196 -18.02 -16.84 11.99
N GLN A 197 -18.29 -16.00 10.99
CA GLN A 197 -19.66 -15.56 10.65
C GLN A 197 -20.48 -16.69 9.96
N ALA A 198 -19.96 -17.90 9.89
CA ALA A 198 -20.60 -19.05 9.24
C ALA A 198 -21.80 -19.62 10.03
N LEU A 199 -22.02 -19.24 11.29
CA LEU A 199 -23.09 -19.82 12.12
C LEU A 199 -24.40 -19.01 12.18
N GLN A 200 -24.49 -17.85 11.56
CA GLN A 200 -25.72 -17.03 11.63
C GLN A 200 -26.66 -17.16 10.42
N ARG A 201 -26.30 -17.92 9.38
CA ARG A 201 -27.19 -18.13 8.21
C ARG A 201 -28.08 -19.37 8.29
N THR A 202 -27.95 -20.22 9.31
CA THR A 202 -28.67 -21.51 9.38
C THR A 202 -29.92 -21.48 10.25
N VAL A 203 -30.30 -20.35 10.86
CA VAL A 203 -31.45 -20.31 11.79
C VAL A 203 -32.71 -19.63 11.22
N GLN A 204 -32.72 -19.17 9.97
CA GLN A 204 -33.91 -18.48 9.41
C GLN A 204 -34.69 -19.25 8.34
N HIS A 205 -34.46 -20.54 8.14
CA HIS A 205 -35.31 -21.34 7.25
C HIS A 205 -35.72 -22.65 7.94
N GLY A 206 -36.61 -22.53 8.91
CA GLY A 206 -37.23 -23.66 9.54
C GLY A 206 -38.43 -23.23 10.37
N THR A 207 -39.57 -23.08 9.72
CA THR A 207 -40.85 -23.44 10.36
C THR A 207 -41.94 -23.55 9.30
N PRO A 208 -42.80 -24.51 9.47
CA PRO A 208 -43.74 -25.05 8.48
C PRO A 208 -44.86 -24.11 8.11
#